data_ce5169562f513198f906616c2b6b33ff
#
_entry.id   ce5169562f513198f906616c2b6b33ff
#
_cell.length_a   1.000
_cell.length_b   1.000
_cell.length_c   1.000
_cell.angle_alpha   90.00
_cell.angle_beta   90.00
_cell.angle_gamma   90.00
#
_symmetry.space_group_name_H-M   'P 1'
#
loop_
_entity.id
_entity.type
_entity.pdbx_description
1 polymer ?
#
loop_
_entity_poly.entity_id
_entity_poly.type
_entity_poly.pdbx_seq_one_letter_code
_entity_poly.pdbx_strand_id
1 'polypeptide(L)'
;NKEFTWTSALTFTLNNEKVKSLIGGTADHVKNEDYYLSIGYPVNSFYAPKIDGMWQLGEETDAAAFGCAPGDIKINVPGMIKEADGKFYKVGDDGQPLTDKNGDIIYYTKDNKYTYSDADSQVLGHNAPKWTMGFQNSFTYKNFDLTIYAYFRWGQMINYEMLGWYDSTGKGNFPTYFNYWTESNPSNDFPALNANRETKSYIGYGSLNYV
;
A
#
# COMPACT_ATOMS: atom_id res chain seq x y z
N ASN A 1 -31.96 -46.69 12.42
CA ASN A 1 -31.55 -45.61 13.35
C ASN A 1 -30.09 -45.28 13.08
N LYS A 2 -29.81 -44.18 12.38
CA LYS A 2 -28.45 -43.65 12.27
C LYS A 2 -28.22 -42.81 13.54
N GLU A 3 -27.44 -43.33 14.47
CA GLU A 3 -27.13 -42.63 15.71
C GLU A 3 -26.24 -41.39 15.46
N PHE A 4 -25.53 -41.36 14.32
CA PHE A 4 -24.67 -40.26 13.92
C PHE A 4 -24.96 -39.82 12.46
N THR A 5 -25.10 -38.53 12.28
CA THR A 5 -25.21 -37.91 10.96
C THR A 5 -24.20 -36.79 10.83
N TRP A 6 -23.52 -36.74 9.73
CA TRP A 6 -22.62 -35.64 9.36
C TRP A 6 -23.01 -35.09 7.97
N THR A 7 -23.22 -33.79 7.94
CA THR A 7 -23.47 -33.06 6.69
C THR A 7 -22.43 -31.96 6.54
N SER A 8 -21.86 -31.86 5.37
CA SER A 8 -20.86 -30.82 5.03
C SER A 8 -21.32 -30.06 3.80
N ALA A 9 -21.19 -28.74 3.85
CA ALA A 9 -21.48 -27.86 2.73
C ALA A 9 -20.32 -26.88 2.53
N LEU A 10 -19.90 -26.71 1.29
CA LEU A 10 -18.86 -25.77 0.86
C LEU A 10 -19.44 -24.84 -0.19
N THR A 11 -19.26 -23.55 0.01
CA THR A 11 -19.54 -22.52 -1.00
C THR A 11 -18.23 -21.79 -1.31
N PHE A 12 -17.98 -21.55 -2.60
CA PHE A 12 -16.81 -20.80 -3.05
C PHE A 12 -17.24 -19.80 -4.11
N THR A 13 -16.80 -18.54 -3.94
CA THR A 13 -17.12 -17.46 -4.87
C THR A 13 -15.83 -16.77 -5.27
N LEU A 14 -15.59 -16.66 -6.57
CA LEU A 14 -14.52 -15.85 -7.15
C LEU A 14 -15.15 -14.64 -7.84
N ASN A 15 -14.71 -13.45 -7.48
CA ASN A 15 -15.13 -12.21 -8.12
C ASN A 15 -13.94 -11.56 -8.83
N ASN A 16 -14.13 -11.20 -10.11
CA ASN A 16 -13.15 -10.46 -10.89
C ASN A 16 -13.89 -9.35 -11.65
N GLU A 17 -13.69 -8.14 -11.17
CA GLU A 17 -14.34 -6.95 -11.72
C GLU A 17 -13.30 -5.92 -12.19
N LYS A 18 -13.68 -5.15 -13.21
CA LYS A 18 -12.91 -3.99 -13.66
C LYS A 18 -13.79 -2.96 -14.33
N VAL A 19 -13.44 -1.70 -14.15
CA VAL A 19 -14.06 -0.60 -14.86
C VAL A 19 -13.68 -0.69 -16.35
N LYS A 20 -14.65 -0.72 -17.24
CA LYS A 20 -14.42 -0.77 -18.70
C LYS A 20 -14.45 0.61 -19.35
N SER A 21 -15.30 1.49 -18.85
CA SER A 21 -15.45 2.86 -19.36
C SER A 21 -16.01 3.77 -18.27
N LEU A 22 -15.67 5.04 -18.35
CA LEU A 22 -16.23 6.10 -17.52
C LEU A 22 -17.16 6.99 -18.36
N ILE A 23 -18.18 7.56 -17.72
CA ILE A 23 -19.10 8.50 -18.37
C ILE A 23 -18.34 9.78 -18.71
N GLY A 24 -18.47 10.26 -19.95
CA GLY A 24 -17.82 11.49 -20.41
C GLY A 24 -16.60 11.29 -21.30
N GLY A 25 -16.05 10.08 -21.40
CA GLY A 25 -15.13 9.66 -22.46
C GLY A 25 -13.75 10.33 -22.53
N THR A 26 -13.44 11.27 -21.62
CA THR A 26 -12.22 12.08 -21.68
C THR A 26 -11.27 11.88 -20.50
N ALA A 27 -11.69 11.24 -19.42
CA ALA A 27 -10.85 10.97 -18.27
C ALA A 27 -10.63 9.46 -18.12
N ASP A 28 -9.38 9.05 -18.02
CA ASP A 28 -9.03 7.66 -17.77
C ASP A 28 -9.28 7.24 -16.31
N HIS A 29 -9.48 8.23 -15.43
CA HIS A 29 -9.72 8.02 -14.01
C HIS A 29 -10.52 9.17 -13.38
N VAL A 30 -11.20 8.85 -12.27
CA VAL A 30 -11.82 9.81 -11.36
C VAL A 30 -11.28 9.53 -9.97
N LYS A 31 -10.66 10.54 -9.36
CA LYS A 31 -10.19 10.51 -7.97
C LYS A 31 -11.15 11.32 -7.11
N ASN A 32 -11.61 10.74 -6.03
CA ASN A 32 -12.26 11.39 -4.91
C ASN A 32 -11.40 11.16 -3.66
N GLU A 33 -11.61 11.87 -2.57
CA GLU A 33 -10.84 11.76 -1.32
C GLU A 33 -10.70 10.30 -0.84
N ASP A 34 -11.75 9.49 -1.01
CA ASP A 34 -11.81 8.11 -0.50
C ASP A 34 -11.68 7.04 -1.59
N TYR A 35 -11.90 7.36 -2.86
CA TYR A 35 -12.04 6.35 -3.92
C TYR A 35 -11.34 6.75 -5.20
N TYR A 36 -10.80 5.74 -5.84
CA TYR A 36 -10.20 5.85 -7.17
C TYR A 36 -10.94 4.94 -8.15
N LEU A 37 -11.45 5.53 -9.21
CA LEU A 37 -12.03 4.81 -10.34
C LEU A 37 -11.14 5.01 -11.56
N SER A 38 -10.58 3.94 -12.06
CA SER A 38 -9.77 3.97 -13.28
C SER A 38 -10.14 2.82 -14.20
N ILE A 39 -10.06 3.07 -15.51
CA ILE A 39 -10.27 2.03 -16.51
C ILE A 39 -9.24 0.92 -16.33
N GLY A 40 -9.71 -0.32 -16.31
CA GLY A 40 -8.88 -1.50 -16.13
C GLY A 40 -8.71 -1.97 -14.69
N TYR A 41 -9.10 -1.16 -13.70
CA TYR A 41 -9.02 -1.49 -12.28
C TYR A 41 -10.39 -1.80 -11.66
N PRO A 42 -10.45 -2.52 -10.54
CA PRO A 42 -11.68 -2.74 -9.78
C PRO A 42 -12.30 -1.43 -9.29
N VAL A 43 -13.60 -1.46 -9.07
CA VAL A 43 -14.31 -0.36 -8.40
C VAL A 43 -13.79 -0.23 -6.95
N ASN A 44 -13.71 0.99 -6.44
CA ASN A 44 -13.19 1.29 -5.09
C ASN A 44 -11.75 0.80 -4.87
N SER A 45 -10.91 1.02 -5.85
CA SER A 45 -9.46 0.82 -5.70
C SER A 45 -8.88 1.90 -4.78
N PHE A 46 -7.91 1.51 -3.96
CA PHE A 46 -7.13 2.43 -3.15
C PHE A 46 -5.98 2.98 -3.97
N TYR A 47 -5.81 4.29 -3.93
CA TYR A 47 -4.83 5.02 -4.71
C TYR A 47 -4.00 5.93 -3.80
N ALA A 48 -2.75 5.57 -3.59
CA ALA A 48 -1.83 6.27 -2.70
C ALA A 48 -0.37 5.99 -3.09
N PRO A 49 0.61 6.71 -2.53
CA PRO A 49 2.01 6.35 -2.67
C PRO A 49 2.26 4.92 -2.19
N LYS A 50 2.91 4.12 -3.01
CA LYS A 50 3.26 2.75 -2.65
C LYS A 50 4.51 2.74 -1.78
N ILE A 51 4.41 2.17 -0.58
CA ILE A 51 5.55 1.99 0.31
C ILE A 51 6.37 0.78 -0.15
N ASP A 52 7.69 0.96 -0.24
CA ASP A 52 8.68 -0.07 -0.58
C ASP A 52 9.61 -0.37 0.62
N GLY A 53 9.06 -0.26 1.82
CA GLY A 53 9.76 -0.44 3.08
C GLY A 53 10.29 0.87 3.66
N MET A 54 11.37 0.75 4.44
CA MET A 54 12.07 1.88 5.05
C MET A 54 13.47 1.99 4.48
N TRP A 55 13.99 3.21 4.37
CA TRP A 55 15.39 3.41 4.05
C TRP A 55 16.28 2.78 5.12
N GLN A 56 17.25 1.96 4.70
CA GLN A 56 18.11 1.19 5.59
C GLN A 56 19.49 1.85 5.77
N LEU A 57 20.23 1.39 6.76
CA LEU A 57 21.65 1.72 6.89
C LEU A 57 22.42 1.19 5.67
N GLY A 58 23.29 2.03 5.12
CA GLY A 58 23.98 1.76 3.85
C GLY A 58 23.27 2.32 2.62
N GLU A 59 22.03 2.84 2.76
CA GLU A 59 21.28 3.52 1.68
C GLU A 59 21.28 5.06 1.85
N GLU A 60 22.15 5.64 2.69
CA GLU A 60 22.13 7.07 3.08
C GLU A 60 22.23 8.00 1.87
N THR A 61 23.08 7.65 0.89
CA THR A 61 23.28 8.44 -0.33
C THR A 61 22.01 8.44 -1.19
N ASP A 62 21.37 7.29 -1.31
CA ASP A 62 20.13 7.13 -2.08
C ASP A 62 18.98 7.86 -1.37
N ALA A 63 18.81 7.63 -0.08
CA ALA A 63 17.80 8.31 0.72
C ALA A 63 17.92 9.85 0.63
N ALA A 64 19.15 10.36 0.65
CA ALA A 64 19.40 11.80 0.54
C ALA A 64 18.92 12.39 -0.78
N ALA A 65 18.92 11.63 -1.89
CA ALA A 65 18.37 12.09 -3.18
C ALA A 65 16.83 12.30 -3.12
N PHE A 66 16.15 11.67 -2.15
CA PHE A 66 14.72 11.87 -1.87
C PHE A 66 14.46 12.73 -0.63
N GLY A 67 15.50 13.37 -0.11
CA GLY A 67 15.39 14.19 1.10
C GLY A 67 15.11 13.38 2.37
N CYS A 68 15.37 12.08 2.34
CA CYS A 68 15.16 11.12 3.41
C CYS A 68 16.47 10.69 4.06
N ALA A 69 16.35 9.94 5.17
CA ALA A 69 17.45 9.32 5.90
C ALA A 69 17.05 7.88 6.27
N PRO A 70 17.98 7.02 6.73
CA PRO A 70 17.64 5.71 7.27
C PRO A 70 16.53 5.79 8.33
N GLY A 71 15.58 4.85 8.26
CA GLY A 71 14.38 4.84 9.08
C GLY A 71 13.21 5.66 8.55
N ASP A 72 13.39 6.48 7.51
CA ASP A 72 12.27 7.14 6.82
C ASP A 72 11.57 6.18 5.87
N ILE A 73 10.30 6.48 5.56
CA ILE A 73 9.53 5.68 4.59
C ILE A 73 10.15 5.81 3.20
N LYS A 74 10.37 4.65 2.58
CA LYS A 74 10.81 4.53 1.19
C LYS A 74 9.61 4.37 0.29
N ILE A 75 9.37 5.35 -0.57
CA ILE A 75 8.25 5.32 -1.52
C ILE A 75 8.75 4.83 -2.87
N ASN A 76 8.03 3.91 -3.45
CA ASN A 76 8.20 3.49 -4.83
C ASN A 76 7.69 4.59 -5.76
N VAL A 77 8.58 5.25 -6.47
CA VAL A 77 8.24 6.30 -7.43
C VAL A 77 8.15 5.70 -8.84
N PRO A 78 6.97 5.73 -9.48
CA PRO A 78 6.85 5.22 -10.85
C PRO A 78 7.81 5.92 -11.81
N GLY A 79 8.48 5.13 -12.63
CA GLY A 79 9.42 5.65 -13.62
C GLY A 79 10.75 6.15 -13.07
N MET A 80 11.02 6.00 -11.76
CA MET A 80 12.33 6.37 -11.21
C MET A 80 13.38 5.30 -11.56
N ILE A 81 14.49 5.74 -12.11
CA ILE A 81 15.62 4.89 -12.53
C ILE A 81 16.87 5.35 -11.81
N LYS A 82 17.65 4.41 -11.28
CA LYS A 82 18.97 4.64 -10.69
C LYS A 82 20.04 4.27 -11.70
N GLU A 83 20.96 5.19 -11.99
CA GLU A 83 22.12 4.92 -12.81
C GLU A 83 23.27 4.28 -12.03
N ALA A 84 24.25 3.74 -12.76
CA ALA A 84 25.40 3.09 -12.17
C ALA A 84 26.29 4.03 -11.34
N ASP A 85 26.25 5.35 -11.64
CA ASP A 85 26.96 6.40 -10.89
C ASP A 85 26.21 6.84 -9.61
N GLY A 86 25.03 6.23 -9.33
CA GLY A 86 24.23 6.47 -8.14
C GLY A 86 23.25 7.63 -8.25
N LYS A 87 23.18 8.33 -9.39
CA LYS A 87 22.16 9.34 -9.62
C LYS A 87 20.81 8.72 -10.01
N PHE A 88 19.76 9.43 -9.73
CA PHE A 88 18.40 9.04 -10.13
C PHE A 88 17.87 9.99 -11.19
N TYR A 89 17.09 9.48 -12.12
CA TYR A 89 16.25 10.26 -13.00
C TYR A 89 14.88 9.62 -13.16
N LYS A 90 13.88 10.41 -13.58
CA LYS A 90 12.51 9.91 -13.75
C LYS A 90 12.16 9.92 -15.24
N VAL A 91 11.52 8.86 -15.71
CA VAL A 91 10.91 8.81 -17.04
C VAL A 91 9.44 9.21 -16.95
N GLY A 92 8.98 9.90 -17.97
CA GLY A 92 7.56 10.22 -18.17
C GLY A 92 6.75 9.04 -18.71
N ASP A 93 5.46 9.26 -18.91
CA ASP A 93 4.52 8.24 -19.45
C ASP A 93 4.88 7.84 -20.90
N ASP A 94 5.61 8.68 -21.61
CA ASP A 94 6.17 8.42 -22.93
C ASP A 94 7.43 7.54 -22.91
N GLY A 95 7.90 7.17 -21.72
CA GLY A 95 9.12 6.38 -21.52
C GLY A 95 10.42 7.16 -21.72
N GLN A 96 10.36 8.49 -21.89
CA GLN A 96 11.55 9.32 -22.03
C GLN A 96 11.94 9.95 -20.70
N PRO A 97 13.25 10.19 -20.45
CA PRO A 97 13.69 10.91 -19.27
C PRO A 97 13.08 12.32 -19.21
N LEU A 98 12.69 12.75 -18.01
CA LEU A 98 12.27 14.13 -17.79
C LEU A 98 13.46 15.06 -17.97
N THR A 99 13.24 16.15 -18.71
CA THR A 99 14.27 17.15 -19.04
C THR A 99 13.93 18.52 -18.47
N ASP A 100 14.96 19.32 -18.25
CA ASP A 100 14.81 20.72 -17.88
C ASP A 100 14.43 21.59 -19.11
N LYS A 101 14.36 22.92 -18.90
CA LYS A 101 14.05 23.90 -19.96
C LYS A 101 15.10 23.98 -21.07
N ASN A 102 16.28 23.43 -20.85
CA ASN A 102 17.37 23.41 -21.84
C ASN A 102 17.41 22.07 -22.62
N GLY A 103 16.61 21.09 -22.21
CA GLY A 103 16.58 19.73 -22.76
C GLY A 103 17.55 18.77 -22.09
N ASP A 104 18.18 19.16 -20.97
CA ASP A 104 19.08 18.29 -20.20
C ASP A 104 18.29 17.41 -19.25
N ILE A 105 18.72 16.13 -19.08
CA ILE A 105 18.06 15.19 -18.16
C ILE A 105 18.13 15.73 -16.72
N ILE A 106 16.99 15.72 -16.04
CA ILE A 106 16.90 16.10 -14.64
C ILE A 106 17.38 14.94 -13.76
N TYR A 107 18.55 15.11 -13.15
CA TYR A 107 19.09 14.16 -12.18
C TYR A 107 18.76 14.57 -10.75
N TYR A 108 18.38 13.57 -9.96
CA TYR A 108 18.12 13.74 -8.54
C TYR A 108 19.28 13.16 -7.73
N THR A 109 19.75 13.98 -6.78
CA THR A 109 20.91 13.71 -5.91
C THR A 109 20.63 14.36 -4.55
N LYS A 110 21.56 14.24 -3.60
CA LYS A 110 21.48 14.97 -2.31
C LYS A 110 21.36 16.49 -2.47
N ASP A 111 21.89 17.06 -3.58
CA ASP A 111 21.92 18.51 -3.83
C ASP A 111 20.70 18.96 -4.66
N ASN A 112 20.16 18.08 -5.50
CA ASN A 112 18.91 18.28 -6.24
C ASN A 112 17.93 17.15 -5.89
N LYS A 113 17.16 17.35 -4.81
CA LYS A 113 16.32 16.30 -4.24
C LYS A 113 15.03 16.13 -5.01
N TYR A 114 14.62 14.87 -5.18
CA TYR A 114 13.27 14.56 -5.62
C TYR A 114 12.25 14.93 -4.54
N THR A 115 11.16 15.55 -4.95
CA THR A 115 10.03 15.85 -4.06
C THR A 115 8.84 15.00 -4.48
N TYR A 116 8.37 14.16 -3.57
CA TYR A 116 7.17 13.36 -3.79
C TYR A 116 5.94 14.23 -4.02
N SER A 117 5.07 13.77 -4.90
CA SER A 117 3.81 14.41 -5.24
C SER A 117 2.68 13.39 -5.38
N ASP A 118 1.44 13.87 -5.51
CA ASP A 118 0.29 13.01 -5.79
C ASP A 118 0.43 12.21 -7.09
N ALA A 119 1.25 12.69 -8.04
CA ALA A 119 1.56 11.98 -9.28
C ALA A 119 2.36 10.67 -9.05
N ASP A 120 2.93 10.48 -7.87
CA ASP A 120 3.63 9.24 -7.51
C ASP A 120 2.71 8.19 -6.90
N SER A 121 1.44 8.50 -6.75
CA SER A 121 0.44 7.55 -6.25
C SER A 121 0.16 6.45 -7.27
N GLN A 122 -0.14 5.27 -6.76
CA GLN A 122 -0.41 4.06 -7.55
C GLN A 122 -1.63 3.35 -6.98
N VAL A 123 -2.25 2.50 -7.80
CA VAL A 123 -3.29 1.60 -7.29
C VAL A 123 -2.62 0.55 -6.40
N LEU A 124 -2.92 0.58 -5.11
CA LEU A 124 -2.37 -0.35 -4.11
C LEU A 124 -3.13 -1.66 -4.07
N GLY A 125 -4.45 -1.59 -4.21
CA GLY A 125 -5.37 -2.71 -4.14
C GLY A 125 -6.81 -2.22 -4.11
N HIS A 126 -7.72 -3.07 -3.65
CA HIS A 126 -9.15 -2.75 -3.57
C HIS A 126 -9.81 -3.43 -2.37
N ASN A 127 -10.96 -2.91 -1.95
CA ASN A 127 -11.67 -3.39 -0.75
C ASN A 127 -12.49 -4.67 -0.97
N ALA A 128 -12.73 -5.10 -2.20
CA ALA A 128 -13.45 -6.34 -2.47
C ALA A 128 -12.51 -7.55 -2.38
N PRO A 129 -12.90 -8.66 -1.75
CA PRO A 129 -12.08 -9.87 -1.73
C PRO A 129 -11.99 -10.49 -3.12
N LYS A 130 -10.82 -11.03 -3.46
CA LYS A 130 -10.63 -11.83 -4.69
C LYS A 130 -11.47 -13.09 -4.68
N TRP A 131 -11.61 -13.69 -3.51
CA TRP A 131 -12.50 -14.83 -3.30
C TRP A 131 -13.04 -14.87 -1.88
N THR A 132 -14.19 -15.52 -1.75
CA THR A 132 -14.80 -15.84 -0.47
C THR A 132 -15.14 -17.33 -0.43
N MET A 133 -15.10 -17.92 0.77
CA MET A 133 -15.43 -19.32 1.00
C MET A 133 -16.25 -19.44 2.28
N GLY A 134 -17.35 -20.19 2.19
CA GLY A 134 -18.13 -20.62 3.33
C GLY A 134 -18.02 -22.13 3.49
N PHE A 135 -17.73 -22.60 4.68
CA PHE A 135 -17.63 -24.01 4.99
C PHE A 135 -18.47 -24.32 6.23
N GLN A 136 -19.47 -25.16 6.09
CA GLN A 136 -20.36 -25.57 7.14
C GLN A 136 -20.26 -27.07 7.37
N ASN A 137 -20.17 -27.48 8.63
CA ASN A 137 -20.28 -28.83 9.06
C ASN A 137 -21.36 -28.93 10.13
N SER A 138 -22.27 -29.88 9.98
CA SER A 138 -23.32 -30.18 10.93
C SER A 138 -23.21 -31.62 11.34
N PHE A 139 -23.17 -31.87 12.62
CA PHE A 139 -23.07 -33.19 13.28
C PHE A 139 -24.27 -33.40 14.17
N THR A 140 -24.95 -34.49 14.02
CA THR A 140 -26.02 -34.92 14.91
C THR A 140 -25.66 -36.28 15.51
N TYR A 141 -25.67 -36.36 16.82
CA TYR A 141 -25.45 -37.59 17.53
C TYR A 141 -26.46 -37.71 18.68
N LYS A 142 -27.37 -38.68 18.60
CA LYS A 142 -28.49 -38.83 19.55
C LYS A 142 -29.29 -37.54 19.71
N ASN A 143 -29.20 -36.90 20.88
CA ASN A 143 -29.92 -35.67 21.23
C ASN A 143 -29.02 -34.43 21.12
N PHE A 144 -27.82 -34.55 20.55
CA PHE A 144 -26.87 -33.45 20.40
C PHE A 144 -26.73 -33.08 18.94
N ASP A 145 -26.85 -31.80 18.67
CA ASP A 145 -26.56 -31.19 17.38
C ASP A 145 -25.44 -30.16 17.52
N LEU A 146 -24.43 -30.22 16.67
CA LEU A 146 -23.33 -29.27 16.59
C LEU A 146 -23.20 -28.77 15.14
N THR A 147 -23.29 -27.48 14.94
CA THR A 147 -23.01 -26.88 13.65
C THR A 147 -21.84 -25.93 13.79
N ILE A 148 -20.83 -26.11 12.94
CA ILE A 148 -19.65 -25.24 12.82
C ILE A 148 -19.71 -24.58 11.45
N TYR A 149 -19.64 -23.25 11.43
CA TYR A 149 -19.58 -22.46 10.23
C TYR A 149 -18.29 -21.64 10.22
N ALA A 150 -17.50 -21.77 9.15
CA ALA A 150 -16.31 -20.96 8.92
C ALA A 150 -16.50 -20.13 7.62
N TYR A 151 -16.15 -18.87 7.70
CA TYR A 151 -16.20 -17.96 6.56
C TYR A 151 -14.83 -17.34 6.32
N PHE A 152 -14.38 -17.37 5.08
CA PHE A 152 -13.07 -16.88 4.67
C PHE A 152 -13.23 -15.80 3.60
N ARG A 153 -12.41 -14.79 3.70
CA ARG A 153 -12.25 -13.74 2.70
C ARG A 153 -10.76 -13.57 2.45
N TRP A 154 -10.37 -13.42 1.19
CA TRP A 154 -8.97 -13.30 0.84
C TRP A 154 -8.74 -12.28 -0.27
N GLY A 155 -7.60 -11.56 -0.17
CA GLY A 155 -7.12 -10.65 -1.19
C GLY A 155 -7.87 -9.34 -1.25
N GLN A 156 -8.56 -8.97 -0.18
CA GLN A 156 -9.06 -7.61 0.03
C GLN A 156 -8.01 -6.78 0.75
N MET A 157 -8.03 -5.50 0.52
CA MET A 157 -7.29 -4.50 1.26
C MET A 157 -8.26 -3.69 2.13
N ILE A 158 -7.80 -3.21 3.27
CA ILE A 158 -8.59 -2.41 4.20
C ILE A 158 -7.86 -1.08 4.42
N ASN A 159 -8.60 0.03 4.38
CA ASN A 159 -8.10 1.29 4.90
C ASN A 159 -8.32 1.30 6.43
N TYR A 160 -7.24 1.12 7.19
CA TYR A 160 -7.27 1.14 8.64
C TYR A 160 -6.68 2.46 9.15
N GLU A 161 -7.47 3.51 9.10
CA GLU A 161 -7.07 4.89 9.43
C GLU A 161 -6.45 5.07 10.82
N MET A 162 -6.79 4.20 11.77
CA MET A 162 -6.22 4.25 13.11
C MET A 162 -4.69 4.08 13.13
N LEU A 163 -4.10 3.43 12.14
CA LEU A 163 -2.64 3.32 12.05
C LEU A 163 -1.99 4.68 11.83
N GLY A 164 -2.59 5.52 10.98
CA GLY A 164 -2.12 6.90 10.75
C GLY A 164 -2.39 7.84 11.92
N TRP A 165 -3.40 7.54 12.76
CA TRP A 165 -3.72 8.37 13.93
C TRP A 165 -2.67 8.30 15.03
N TYR A 166 -1.96 7.18 15.13
CA TYR A 166 -0.97 7.01 16.18
C TYR A 166 0.21 7.93 16.02
N ASP A 167 0.55 8.35 14.82
CA ASP A 167 1.35 9.55 14.64
C ASP A 167 1.99 9.73 13.27
N SER A 168 1.44 10.61 12.49
CA SER A 168 2.11 11.11 11.28
C SER A 168 3.32 12.01 11.58
N THR A 169 3.50 12.46 12.83
CA THR A 169 4.54 13.41 13.23
C THR A 169 5.63 12.82 14.13
N GLY A 170 5.50 11.58 14.59
CA GLY A 170 6.43 10.93 15.49
C GLY A 170 6.37 11.45 16.94
N LYS A 171 5.32 12.19 17.32
CA LYS A 171 5.19 12.83 18.65
C LYS A 171 4.19 12.13 19.57
N GLY A 172 3.39 11.20 19.05
CA GLY A 172 2.35 10.52 19.81
C GLY A 172 2.85 9.30 20.58
N ASN A 173 1.93 8.69 21.31
CA ASN A 173 2.16 7.42 21.97
C ASN A 173 1.80 6.29 21.01
N PHE A 174 2.77 5.44 20.74
CA PHE A 174 2.58 4.27 19.88
C PHE A 174 2.31 3.02 20.70
N PRO A 175 1.53 2.07 20.16
CA PRO A 175 1.43 0.75 20.73
C PRO A 175 2.80 0.05 20.78
N THR A 176 3.09 -0.62 21.88
CA THR A 176 4.36 -1.33 22.08
C THR A 176 4.57 -2.52 21.14
N TYR A 177 3.51 -2.98 20.47
CA TYR A 177 3.57 -4.09 19.51
C TYR A 177 3.94 -3.65 18.09
N PHE A 178 4.11 -2.35 17.83
CA PHE A 178 4.60 -1.87 16.54
C PHE A 178 6.10 -2.13 16.41
N ASN A 179 6.49 -2.72 15.30
CA ASN A 179 7.87 -3.06 15.01
C ASN A 179 8.55 -1.88 14.29
N TYR A 180 8.97 -0.87 15.05
CA TYR A 180 9.61 0.32 14.49
C TYR A 180 11.00 0.03 13.97
N TRP A 181 11.40 0.81 12.98
CA TRP A 181 12.77 0.85 12.56
C TRP A 181 13.66 1.51 13.64
N THR A 182 14.76 0.86 13.95
CA THR A 182 15.90 1.42 14.69
C THR A 182 17.18 0.89 14.08
N GLU A 183 18.33 1.51 14.37
CA GLU A 183 19.62 1.01 13.89
C GLU A 183 19.90 -0.45 14.32
N SER A 184 19.44 -0.85 15.49
CA SER A 184 19.56 -2.22 16.00
C SER A 184 18.42 -3.16 15.56
N ASN A 185 17.35 -2.61 14.97
CA ASN A 185 16.17 -3.33 14.47
C ASN A 185 15.75 -2.75 13.12
N PRO A 186 16.42 -3.08 12.02
CA PRO A 186 16.14 -2.50 10.69
C PRO A 186 14.85 -3.06 10.07
N SER A 187 13.72 -2.79 10.72
CA SER A 187 12.39 -3.20 10.28
C SER A 187 11.95 -2.43 9.04
N ASN A 188 11.11 -3.08 8.20
CA ASN A 188 10.39 -2.44 7.11
C ASN A 188 8.90 -2.19 7.41
N ASP A 189 8.44 -2.48 8.65
CA ASP A 189 7.02 -2.40 9.00
C ASP A 189 6.59 -0.98 9.32
N PHE A 190 7.37 -0.30 10.18
CA PHE A 190 7.07 1.06 10.61
C PHE A 190 8.33 1.92 10.63
N PRO A 191 8.21 3.20 10.28
CA PRO A 191 9.35 4.12 10.24
C PRO A 191 9.93 4.37 11.63
N ALA A 192 11.15 4.89 11.68
CA ALA A 192 11.79 5.31 12.91
C ALA A 192 10.98 6.40 13.63
N LEU A 193 10.92 6.33 14.93
CA LEU A 193 10.31 7.39 15.76
C LEU A 193 11.21 8.62 15.74
N ASN A 194 10.66 9.74 15.28
CA ASN A 194 11.39 11.00 15.20
C ASN A 194 10.50 12.18 15.56
N ALA A 195 10.74 12.77 16.74
CA ALA A 195 9.98 13.91 17.24
C ALA A 195 10.12 15.19 16.38
N ASN A 196 11.13 15.26 15.53
CA ASN A 196 11.40 16.41 14.66
C ASN A 196 10.97 16.18 13.21
N ARG A 197 10.21 15.14 12.95
CA ARG A 197 9.78 14.73 11.61
C ARG A 197 8.63 15.61 11.12
N GLU A 198 8.86 16.89 10.92
CA GLU A 198 7.78 17.82 10.61
C GLU A 198 7.27 17.75 9.17
N THR A 199 7.98 17.14 8.21
CA THR A 199 7.55 17.32 6.81
C THR A 199 7.96 16.28 5.78
N LYS A 200 8.93 15.41 6.03
CA LYS A 200 9.58 14.68 4.94
C LYS A 200 8.90 13.39 4.50
N SER A 201 8.12 12.76 5.34
CA SER A 201 7.47 11.49 5.03
C SER A 201 5.95 11.50 5.15
N TYR A 202 5.35 12.69 5.19
CA TYR A 202 3.91 12.85 5.36
C TYR A 202 3.09 12.10 4.29
N ILE A 203 3.53 12.14 3.05
CA ILE A 203 2.87 11.46 1.94
C ILE A 203 2.84 9.93 2.13
N GLY A 204 3.93 9.35 2.65
CA GLY A 204 4.01 7.91 2.89
C GLY A 204 3.20 7.41 4.08
N TYR A 205 2.97 8.25 5.10
CA TYR A 205 2.22 7.83 6.31
C TYR A 205 0.77 7.47 6.01
N GLY A 206 0.10 8.20 5.13
CA GLY A 206 -1.24 7.86 4.71
C GLY A 206 -1.33 6.45 4.08
N SER A 207 -0.27 6.01 3.43
CA SER A 207 -0.21 4.68 2.82
C SER A 207 -0.02 3.54 3.83
N LEU A 208 0.43 3.81 5.05
CA LEU A 208 0.48 2.82 6.13
C LEU A 208 -0.91 2.34 6.57
N ASN A 209 -1.95 3.11 6.28
CA ASN A 209 -3.33 2.74 6.60
C ASN A 209 -3.84 1.57 5.74
N TYR A 210 -3.24 1.30 4.59
CA TYR A 210 -3.68 0.26 3.67
C TYR A 210 -3.02 -1.07 3.99
N VAL A 211 -3.78 -2.01 4.52
CA VAL A 211 -3.38 -3.34 4.97
C VAL A 211 -4.21 -4.46 4.34
#